data_b318d289ecb079eef88d36bd52327e58
#
_entry.id   b318d289ecb079eef88d36bd52327e58
#
_cell.length_a   1.000
_cell.length_b   1.000
_cell.length_c   1.000
_cell.angle_alpha   90.00
_cell.angle_beta   90.00
_cell.angle_gamma   90.00
#
_symmetry.space_group_name_H-M   'P 1'
#
loop_
_entity.id
_entity.type
_entity.pdbx_description
1 polymer ?
#
loop_
_entity_poly.entity_id
_entity_poly.type
_entity_poly.pdbx_seq_one_letter_code
_entity_poly.pdbx_strand_id
1 'polypeptide(L)'
;MEKNVNIDNKRLNQLIKVSNKVFKNLHILVLVLTIYVSIKILKNLNIIHFFITLLKVLSPLFIGILIAWLLRPIVNYLENHNIYRLFALIIVYLLILFIFYISLITFIPRFIKELGEFIKVFPNILDSFFNNFKFINFSIYEPKISSMLNDFITSTSKSLPMTFMNFIGGISSFIVGFIIGFYLLISNTWITINTTIKKDTYELVMNINNILRNYVKGTLLSSFIVFILSTIIFYIIGLDSALLFGFICGITNIIPFIGPYIGASIPVLVAFTKNTTFGIIVTIMIFIVQTIEGNIIQPIIMSKSVKIHPVTSIISLLIFGYFFGILGMVFAVPLIASLKEIYYYLLKKYKNYKRNLIK
;
A
#
# COMPACT_ATOMS: atom_id res chain seq x y z
N MET A 1 32.75 -51.84 -51.67
CA MET A 1 33.55 -51.42 -50.48
C MET A 1 32.70 -50.42 -49.69
N GLU A 2 31.83 -50.92 -48.79
CA GLU A 2 31.09 -50.10 -47.86
C GLU A 2 31.97 -49.83 -46.62
N LYS A 3 32.39 -48.59 -46.40
CA LYS A 3 33.06 -48.17 -45.18
C LYS A 3 32.00 -48.08 -44.06
N ASN A 4 31.89 -49.08 -43.20
CA ASN A 4 31.19 -48.98 -41.97
C ASN A 4 31.82 -47.93 -41.07
N VAL A 5 31.21 -46.73 -41.01
CA VAL A 5 31.60 -45.71 -40.06
C VAL A 5 31.08 -46.12 -38.70
N ASN A 6 31.95 -46.69 -37.89
CA ASN A 6 31.66 -47.06 -36.50
C ASN A 6 31.61 -45.75 -35.70
N ILE A 7 30.42 -45.15 -35.59
CA ILE A 7 30.21 -43.94 -34.82
C ILE A 7 30.21 -44.32 -33.34
N ASP A 8 31.25 -43.83 -32.62
CA ASP A 8 31.34 -44.01 -31.18
C ASP A 8 30.11 -43.38 -30.49
N ASN A 9 29.17 -44.21 -30.05
CA ASN A 9 27.91 -43.81 -29.41
C ASN A 9 28.11 -42.82 -28.25
N LYS A 10 29.27 -42.82 -27.62
CA LYS A 10 29.63 -41.89 -26.53
C LYS A 10 29.89 -40.49 -27.05
N ARG A 11 30.55 -40.35 -28.20
CA ARG A 11 30.79 -39.06 -28.87
C ARG A 11 29.50 -38.50 -29.46
N LEU A 12 28.65 -39.35 -30.02
CA LEU A 12 27.35 -38.92 -30.56
C LEU A 12 26.45 -38.35 -29.44
N ASN A 13 26.37 -39.04 -28.29
CA ASN A 13 25.59 -38.56 -27.15
C ASN A 13 26.15 -37.26 -26.54
N GLN A 14 27.48 -37.07 -26.56
CA GLN A 14 28.09 -35.80 -26.15
C GLN A 14 27.72 -34.65 -27.11
N LEU A 15 27.79 -34.89 -28.42
CA LEU A 15 27.39 -33.90 -29.41
C LEU A 15 25.92 -33.50 -29.32
N ILE A 16 25.01 -34.49 -29.11
CA ILE A 16 23.57 -34.22 -28.90
C ILE A 16 23.35 -33.39 -27.63
N LYS A 17 24.09 -33.68 -26.55
CA LYS A 17 23.97 -32.93 -25.28
C LYS A 17 24.46 -31.48 -25.41
N VAL A 18 25.55 -31.28 -26.14
CA VAL A 18 26.08 -29.92 -26.44
C VAL A 18 25.13 -29.19 -27.35
N SER A 19 24.64 -29.83 -28.43
CA SER A 19 23.66 -29.25 -29.35
C SER A 19 22.40 -28.79 -28.62
N ASN A 20 21.81 -29.65 -27.78
CA ASN A 20 20.62 -29.30 -27.00
C ASN A 20 20.87 -28.12 -26.03
N LYS A 21 22.06 -28.05 -25.45
CA LYS A 21 22.45 -26.92 -24.59
C LYS A 21 22.58 -25.62 -25.39
N VAL A 22 23.18 -25.70 -26.57
CA VAL A 22 23.31 -24.55 -27.49
C VAL A 22 21.93 -24.07 -27.96
N PHE A 23 21.04 -25.00 -28.39
CA PHE A 23 19.68 -24.67 -28.80
C PHE A 23 18.88 -24.04 -27.66
N LYS A 24 19.01 -24.54 -26.42
CA LYS A 24 18.34 -23.96 -25.26
C LYS A 24 18.83 -22.54 -24.97
N ASN A 25 20.14 -22.30 -25.04
CA ASN A 25 20.71 -20.98 -24.85
C ASN A 25 20.31 -20.02 -25.95
N LEU A 26 20.31 -20.49 -27.20
CA LEU A 26 19.87 -19.70 -28.37
C LEU A 26 18.39 -19.33 -28.26
N HIS A 27 17.55 -20.27 -27.82
CA HIS A 27 16.13 -19.98 -27.56
C HIS A 27 15.93 -18.89 -26.49
N ILE A 28 16.68 -18.97 -25.38
CA ILE A 28 16.65 -17.95 -24.33
C ILE A 28 17.11 -16.59 -24.88
N LEU A 29 18.17 -16.57 -25.66
CA LEU A 29 18.71 -15.35 -26.26
C LEU A 29 17.70 -14.70 -27.25
N VAL A 30 17.08 -15.50 -28.11
CA VAL A 30 16.01 -15.04 -29.00
C VAL A 30 14.82 -14.50 -28.22
N LEU A 31 14.43 -15.16 -27.13
CA LEU A 31 13.32 -14.73 -26.29
C LEU A 31 13.62 -13.38 -25.61
N VAL A 32 14.83 -13.23 -25.06
CA VAL A 32 15.28 -11.96 -24.47
C VAL A 32 15.32 -10.83 -25.52
N LEU A 33 15.84 -11.13 -26.71
CA LEU A 33 15.93 -10.17 -27.81
C LEU A 33 14.54 -9.76 -28.31
N THR A 34 13.61 -10.71 -28.41
CA THR A 34 12.22 -10.44 -28.79
C THR A 34 11.53 -9.55 -27.74
N ILE A 35 11.73 -9.82 -26.43
CA ILE A 35 11.20 -8.99 -25.35
C ILE A 35 11.79 -7.57 -25.42
N TYR A 36 13.11 -7.46 -25.63
CA TYR A 36 13.78 -6.16 -25.74
C TYR A 36 13.26 -5.33 -26.90
N VAL A 37 13.15 -5.94 -28.10
CA VAL A 37 12.62 -5.28 -29.30
C VAL A 37 11.16 -4.88 -29.10
N SER A 38 10.34 -5.75 -28.50
CA SER A 38 8.94 -5.46 -28.19
C SER A 38 8.82 -4.26 -27.26
N ILE A 39 9.62 -4.19 -26.19
CA ILE A 39 9.63 -3.06 -25.26
C ILE A 39 10.06 -1.76 -25.98
N LYS A 40 11.06 -1.83 -26.86
CA LYS A 40 11.54 -0.68 -27.65
C LYS A 40 10.47 -0.17 -28.61
N ILE A 41 9.76 -1.08 -29.28
CA ILE A 41 8.65 -0.74 -30.18
C ILE A 41 7.50 -0.09 -29.38
N LEU A 42 7.09 -0.69 -28.26
CA LEU A 42 6.03 -0.17 -27.40
C LEU A 42 6.38 1.23 -26.85
N LYS A 43 7.67 1.46 -26.54
CA LYS A 43 8.15 2.77 -26.09
C LYS A 43 8.11 3.81 -27.20
N ASN A 44 8.56 3.46 -28.42
CA ASN A 44 8.55 4.37 -29.57
C ASN A 44 7.13 4.75 -30.03
N LEU A 45 6.17 3.82 -29.90
CA LEU A 45 4.76 4.07 -30.22
C LEU A 45 4.01 4.81 -29.11
N ASN A 46 4.67 5.18 -27.99
CA ASN A 46 4.08 5.80 -26.81
C ASN A 46 2.87 5.03 -26.21
N ILE A 47 2.70 3.76 -26.59
CA ILE A 47 1.57 2.93 -26.14
C ILE A 47 1.58 2.81 -24.60
N ILE A 48 2.75 2.61 -24.02
CA ILE A 48 2.88 2.52 -22.55
C ILE A 48 2.45 3.84 -21.91
N HIS A 49 2.87 4.97 -22.48
CA HIS A 49 2.49 6.30 -21.98
C HIS A 49 0.97 6.53 -22.09
N PHE A 50 0.37 6.12 -23.21
CA PHE A 50 -1.09 6.16 -23.40
C PHE A 50 -1.83 5.37 -22.31
N PHE A 51 -1.44 4.12 -22.04
CA PHE A 51 -2.08 3.31 -20.99
C PHE A 51 -1.89 3.89 -19.59
N ILE A 52 -0.68 4.40 -19.28
CA ILE A 52 -0.42 5.07 -18.00
C ILE A 52 -1.32 6.30 -17.86
N THR A 53 -1.41 7.13 -18.90
CA THR A 53 -2.27 8.32 -18.89
C THR A 53 -3.74 7.95 -18.76
N LEU A 54 -4.19 6.93 -19.50
CA LEU A 54 -5.56 6.41 -19.39
C LEU A 54 -5.89 5.95 -17.96
N LEU A 55 -4.99 5.18 -17.32
CA LEU A 55 -5.18 4.74 -15.93
C LEU A 55 -5.22 5.92 -14.95
N LYS A 56 -4.40 6.95 -15.16
CA LYS A 56 -4.42 8.17 -14.35
C LYS A 56 -5.73 8.95 -14.52
N VAL A 57 -6.22 9.08 -15.75
CA VAL A 57 -7.51 9.73 -16.04
C VAL A 57 -8.69 8.96 -15.44
N LEU A 58 -8.61 7.63 -15.43
CA LEU A 58 -9.62 6.76 -14.82
C LEU A 58 -9.49 6.63 -13.30
N SER A 59 -8.41 7.16 -12.70
CA SER A 59 -8.19 7.02 -11.26
C SER A 59 -9.36 7.53 -10.39
N PRO A 60 -10.05 8.67 -10.68
CA PRO A 60 -11.19 9.08 -9.89
C PRO A 60 -12.36 8.09 -9.93
N LEU A 61 -12.55 7.42 -11.07
CA LEU A 61 -13.59 6.38 -11.20
C LEU A 61 -13.29 5.18 -10.29
N PHE A 62 -12.05 4.68 -10.30
CA PHE A 62 -11.62 3.59 -9.41
C PHE A 62 -11.74 4.00 -7.93
N ILE A 63 -11.32 5.22 -7.59
CA ILE A 63 -11.46 5.79 -6.26
C ILE A 63 -12.94 5.84 -5.85
N GLY A 64 -13.82 6.31 -6.74
CA GLY A 64 -15.26 6.37 -6.48
C GLY A 64 -15.89 5.00 -6.25
N ILE A 65 -15.51 4.00 -7.04
CA ILE A 65 -15.96 2.62 -6.85
C ILE A 65 -15.50 2.08 -5.48
N LEU A 66 -14.25 2.32 -5.10
CA LEU A 66 -13.71 1.87 -3.81
C LEU A 66 -14.41 2.56 -2.63
N ILE A 67 -14.64 3.87 -2.71
CA ILE A 67 -15.36 4.64 -1.70
C ILE A 67 -16.80 4.13 -1.58
N ALA A 68 -17.51 3.97 -2.70
CA ALA A 68 -18.86 3.46 -2.72
C ALA A 68 -18.94 2.06 -2.09
N TRP A 69 -18.01 1.20 -2.41
CA TRP A 69 -17.95 -0.14 -1.87
C TRP A 69 -17.65 -0.13 -0.36
N LEU A 70 -16.72 0.72 0.10
CA LEU A 70 -16.35 0.86 1.51
C LEU A 70 -17.52 1.39 2.37
N LEU A 71 -18.25 2.40 1.87
CA LEU A 71 -19.28 3.09 2.61
C LEU A 71 -20.64 2.37 2.56
N ARG A 72 -20.86 1.51 1.57
CA ARG A 72 -22.12 0.76 1.39
C ARG A 72 -22.60 0.04 2.65
N PRO A 73 -21.77 -0.72 3.41
CA PRO A 73 -22.25 -1.39 4.62
C PRO A 73 -22.72 -0.42 5.70
N ILE A 74 -22.11 0.76 5.79
CA ILE A 74 -22.49 1.79 6.77
C ILE A 74 -23.82 2.41 6.36
N VAL A 75 -23.97 2.75 5.07
CA VAL A 75 -25.23 3.29 4.53
C VAL A 75 -26.37 2.29 4.68
N ASN A 76 -26.15 1.03 4.32
CA ASN A 76 -27.15 -0.02 4.47
C ASN A 76 -27.53 -0.28 5.94
N TYR A 77 -26.57 -0.13 6.88
CA TYR A 77 -26.85 -0.23 8.31
C TYR A 77 -27.82 0.87 8.74
N LEU A 78 -27.65 2.12 8.33
CA LEU A 78 -28.54 3.23 8.63
C LEU A 78 -29.91 3.05 7.93
N GLU A 79 -29.93 2.57 6.70
CA GLU A 79 -31.16 2.27 5.93
C GLU A 79 -32.00 1.19 6.66
N ASN A 80 -31.37 0.16 7.21
CA ASN A 80 -32.03 -0.87 8.01
C ASN A 80 -32.62 -0.34 9.33
N HIS A 81 -32.22 0.86 9.79
CA HIS A 81 -32.77 1.55 10.94
C HIS A 81 -33.83 2.62 10.53
N ASN A 82 -34.51 2.41 9.41
CA ASN A 82 -35.56 3.28 8.88
C ASN A 82 -35.13 4.69 8.48
N ILE A 83 -33.85 4.90 8.20
CA ILE A 83 -33.36 6.17 7.63
C ILE A 83 -33.41 6.06 6.12
N TYR A 84 -34.09 6.99 5.45
CA TYR A 84 -34.11 7.04 3.98
C TYR A 84 -32.68 7.05 3.42
N ARG A 85 -32.41 6.28 2.37
CA ARG A 85 -31.12 6.08 1.76
C ARG A 85 -30.36 7.39 1.49
N LEU A 86 -31.04 8.40 0.97
CA LEU A 86 -30.44 9.72 0.70
C LEU A 86 -29.93 10.38 1.98
N PHE A 87 -30.72 10.35 3.06
CA PHE A 87 -30.30 10.92 4.35
C PHE A 87 -29.14 10.11 4.97
N ALA A 88 -29.20 8.78 4.89
CA ALA A 88 -28.11 7.92 5.34
C ALA A 88 -26.79 8.24 4.61
N LEU A 89 -26.85 8.46 3.30
CA LEU A 89 -25.71 8.89 2.49
C LEU A 89 -25.17 10.25 2.93
N ILE A 90 -26.06 11.24 3.06
CA ILE A 90 -25.66 12.60 3.49
C ILE A 90 -24.98 12.53 4.86
N ILE A 91 -25.53 11.81 5.82
CA ILE A 91 -24.98 11.66 7.18
C ILE A 91 -23.56 11.05 7.11
N VAL A 92 -23.39 9.94 6.37
CA VAL A 92 -22.10 9.24 6.25
C VAL A 92 -21.06 10.13 5.57
N TYR A 93 -21.45 10.83 4.49
CA TYR A 93 -20.56 11.71 3.77
C TYR A 93 -20.16 12.95 4.58
N LEU A 94 -21.10 13.59 5.27
CA LEU A 94 -20.82 14.70 6.17
C LEU A 94 -19.91 14.28 7.34
N LEU A 95 -20.14 13.11 7.91
CA LEU A 95 -19.29 12.59 8.98
C LEU A 95 -17.84 12.37 8.50
N ILE A 96 -17.65 11.80 7.31
CA ILE A 96 -16.31 11.61 6.74
C ILE A 96 -15.66 12.96 6.44
N LEU A 97 -16.38 13.90 5.83
CA LEU A 97 -15.87 15.26 5.58
C LEU A 97 -15.51 15.98 6.88
N PHE A 98 -16.30 15.81 7.92
CA PHE A 98 -16.04 16.39 9.23
C PHE A 98 -14.77 15.81 9.89
N ILE A 99 -14.61 14.48 9.86
CA ILE A 99 -13.38 13.82 10.34
C ILE A 99 -12.16 14.30 9.54
N PHE A 100 -12.29 14.38 8.22
CA PHE A 100 -11.23 14.83 7.35
C PHE A 100 -10.88 16.30 7.60
N TYR A 101 -11.87 17.18 7.77
CA TYR A 101 -11.70 18.58 8.09
C TYR A 101 -10.97 18.80 9.42
N ILE A 102 -11.41 18.12 10.49
CA ILE A 102 -10.73 18.17 11.79
C ILE A 102 -9.29 17.67 11.66
N SER A 103 -9.09 16.53 10.97
CA SER A 103 -7.75 15.97 10.76
C SER A 103 -6.84 16.97 10.03
N LEU A 104 -7.32 17.67 9.00
CA LEU A 104 -6.53 18.66 8.28
C LEU A 104 -6.17 19.87 9.16
N ILE A 105 -7.14 20.43 9.89
CA ILE A 105 -6.90 21.65 10.69
C ILE A 105 -6.03 21.37 11.91
N THR A 106 -6.16 20.21 12.54
CA THR A 106 -5.38 19.90 13.75
C THR A 106 -4.02 19.30 13.42
N PHE A 107 -3.98 18.38 12.47
CA PHE A 107 -2.79 17.60 12.16
C PHE A 107 -1.76 18.38 11.33
N ILE A 108 -2.17 19.03 10.24
CA ILE A 108 -1.22 19.66 9.31
C ILE A 108 -0.45 20.82 9.96
N PRO A 109 -1.10 21.80 10.62
CA PRO A 109 -0.36 22.90 11.25
C PRO A 109 0.58 22.41 12.35
N ARG A 110 0.13 21.44 13.16
CA ARG A 110 0.92 20.86 14.22
C ARG A 110 2.11 20.07 13.67
N PHE A 111 1.92 19.27 12.62
CA PHE A 111 3.00 18.56 11.94
C PHE A 111 4.06 19.51 11.38
N ILE A 112 3.65 20.59 10.70
CA ILE A 112 4.59 21.58 10.14
C ILE A 112 5.36 22.28 11.26
N LYS A 113 4.68 22.65 12.35
CA LYS A 113 5.32 23.27 13.51
C LYS A 113 6.35 22.35 14.16
N GLU A 114 5.95 21.14 14.51
CA GLU A 114 6.82 20.16 15.19
C GLU A 114 7.99 19.74 14.30
N LEU A 115 7.77 19.61 12.99
CA LEU A 115 8.84 19.32 12.04
C LEU A 115 9.84 20.50 11.96
N GLY A 116 9.35 21.75 11.99
CA GLY A 116 10.21 22.93 12.03
C GLY A 116 11.01 23.05 13.33
N GLU A 117 10.43 22.71 14.48
CA GLU A 117 11.13 22.66 15.77
C GLU A 117 12.16 21.53 15.80
N PHE A 118 11.80 20.34 15.33
CA PHE A 118 12.72 19.21 15.21
C PHE A 118 13.95 19.57 14.36
N ILE A 119 13.77 20.16 13.18
CA ILE A 119 14.86 20.59 12.30
C ILE A 119 15.85 21.49 13.04
N LYS A 120 15.37 22.38 13.90
CA LYS A 120 16.24 23.30 14.69
C LYS A 120 16.99 22.60 15.79
N VAL A 121 16.39 21.62 16.44
CA VAL A 121 16.96 20.89 17.60
C VAL A 121 17.81 19.69 17.15
N PHE A 122 17.58 19.19 15.95
CA PHE A 122 18.20 17.97 15.42
C PHE A 122 19.74 17.97 15.45
N PRO A 123 20.45 19.06 15.10
CA PRO A 123 21.90 19.12 15.26
C PRO A 123 22.35 18.86 16.70
N ASN A 124 21.68 19.48 17.68
CA ASN A 124 22.02 19.29 19.11
C ASN A 124 21.74 17.87 19.59
N ILE A 125 20.72 17.22 19.04
CA ILE A 125 20.43 15.80 19.33
C ILE A 125 21.58 14.91 18.83
N LEU A 126 22.08 15.17 17.63
CA LEU A 126 23.21 14.45 17.08
C LEU A 126 24.47 14.65 17.89
N ASP A 127 24.80 15.88 18.24
CA ASP A 127 25.96 16.19 19.08
C ASP A 127 25.87 15.48 20.44
N SER A 128 24.68 15.46 21.03
CA SER A 128 24.43 14.73 22.28
C SER A 128 24.58 13.22 22.10
N PHE A 129 24.10 12.69 20.99
CA PHE A 129 24.21 11.26 20.66
C PHE A 129 25.69 10.88 20.46
N PHE A 130 26.44 11.60 19.64
CA PHE A 130 27.84 11.33 19.39
C PHE A 130 28.69 11.48 20.65
N ASN A 131 28.41 12.47 21.48
CA ASN A 131 29.13 12.68 22.76
C ASN A 131 28.87 11.56 23.78
N ASN A 132 27.69 10.94 23.79
CA ASN A 132 27.36 9.82 24.67
C ASN A 132 27.94 8.49 24.20
N PHE A 133 28.25 8.32 22.92
CA PHE A 133 28.82 7.10 22.32
C PHE A 133 30.33 7.25 22.04
N LYS A 134 31.11 7.81 22.96
CA LYS A 134 32.56 7.99 22.86
C LYS A 134 33.38 6.72 22.60
N PHE A 135 32.76 5.53 22.67
CA PHE A 135 33.45 4.25 22.41
C PHE A 135 33.72 3.96 20.93
N ILE A 136 33.11 4.72 20.01
CA ILE A 136 33.33 4.59 18.57
C ILE A 136 33.90 5.92 18.10
N ASN A 137 35.11 5.90 17.47
CA ASN A 137 35.75 7.10 16.91
C ASN A 137 34.91 7.65 15.72
N PHE A 138 33.75 8.23 16.03
CA PHE A 138 32.87 8.85 15.03
C PHE A 138 33.37 10.19 14.51
N SER A 139 34.41 10.77 15.15
CA SER A 139 35.01 12.07 14.77
C SER A 139 35.38 12.16 13.27
N ILE A 140 35.71 11.03 12.63
CA ILE A 140 36.03 10.96 11.19
C ILE A 140 34.78 11.11 10.32
N TYR A 141 33.62 10.65 10.80
CA TYR A 141 32.37 10.66 10.05
C TYR A 141 31.43 11.84 10.37
N GLU A 142 31.66 12.50 11.51
CA GLU A 142 30.87 13.62 12.02
C GLU A 142 30.65 14.76 10.99
N PRO A 143 31.70 15.28 10.32
CA PRO A 143 31.55 16.36 9.35
C PRO A 143 30.79 15.89 8.08
N LYS A 144 30.91 14.62 7.71
CA LYS A 144 30.23 14.06 6.54
C LYS A 144 28.75 13.76 6.84
N ILE A 145 28.45 13.28 8.04
CA ILE A 145 27.09 13.02 8.49
C ILE A 145 26.35 14.36 8.68
N SER A 146 26.98 15.34 9.33
CA SER A 146 26.39 16.66 9.53
C SER A 146 26.13 17.40 8.22
N SER A 147 27.03 17.31 7.23
CA SER A 147 26.80 17.87 5.90
C SER A 147 25.65 17.19 5.16
N MET A 148 25.62 15.82 5.15
CA MET A 148 24.51 15.08 4.55
C MET A 148 23.17 15.39 5.20
N LEU A 149 23.14 15.60 6.50
CA LEU A 149 21.94 15.94 7.25
C LEU A 149 21.50 17.38 6.99
N ASN A 150 22.43 18.33 6.93
CA ASN A 150 22.13 19.70 6.53
C ASN A 150 21.61 19.76 5.09
N ASP A 151 22.17 19.00 4.18
CA ASP A 151 21.65 18.86 2.80
C ASP A 151 20.25 18.22 2.78
N PHE A 152 20.01 17.19 3.58
CA PHE A 152 18.68 16.59 3.74
C PHE A 152 17.67 17.58 4.34
N ILE A 153 18.05 18.30 5.39
CA ILE A 153 17.21 19.31 6.04
C ILE A 153 16.88 20.45 5.04
N THR A 154 17.88 20.98 4.35
CA THR A 154 17.69 22.08 3.40
C THR A 154 16.91 21.66 2.16
N SER A 155 17.16 20.45 1.63
CA SER A 155 16.41 19.90 0.51
C SER A 155 14.95 19.58 0.92
N THR A 156 14.74 19.05 2.11
CA THR A 156 13.41 18.73 2.64
C THR A 156 12.63 20.02 2.89
N SER A 157 13.24 21.02 3.53
CA SER A 157 12.58 22.33 3.78
C SER A 157 12.18 23.04 2.50
N LYS A 158 12.99 22.93 1.43
CA LYS A 158 12.67 23.48 0.10
C LYS A 158 11.61 22.66 -0.64
N SER A 159 11.61 21.35 -0.48
CA SER A 159 10.67 20.45 -1.17
C SER A 159 9.32 20.32 -0.45
N LEU A 160 9.22 20.63 0.84
CA LEU A 160 7.97 20.56 1.61
C LEU A 160 6.81 21.32 0.94
N PRO A 161 6.97 22.60 0.51
CA PRO A 161 5.88 23.33 -0.15
C PRO A 161 5.45 22.64 -1.47
N MET A 162 6.40 22.15 -2.25
CA MET A 162 6.14 21.45 -3.51
C MET A 162 5.46 20.09 -3.27
N THR A 163 5.90 19.36 -2.27
CA THR A 163 5.29 18.09 -1.85
C THR A 163 3.86 18.32 -1.35
N PHE A 164 3.63 19.39 -0.61
CA PHE A 164 2.31 19.80 -0.15
C PHE A 164 1.40 20.20 -1.32
N MET A 165 1.91 20.97 -2.30
CA MET A 165 1.17 21.29 -3.52
C MET A 165 0.84 20.05 -4.36
N ASN A 166 1.75 19.09 -4.45
CA ASN A 166 1.50 17.80 -5.12
C ASN A 166 0.45 16.98 -4.37
N PHE A 167 0.43 17.03 -3.04
CA PHE A 167 -0.61 16.43 -2.22
C PHE A 167 -1.98 17.07 -2.49
N ILE A 168 -2.05 18.41 -2.56
CA ILE A 168 -3.27 19.14 -2.94
C ILE A 168 -3.70 18.77 -4.36
N GLY A 169 -2.77 18.62 -5.31
CA GLY A 169 -3.07 18.14 -6.67
C GLY A 169 -3.71 16.75 -6.68
N GLY A 170 -3.29 15.85 -5.77
CA GLY A 170 -3.92 14.54 -5.56
C GLY A 170 -5.34 14.62 -4.99
N ILE A 171 -5.65 15.64 -4.20
CA ILE A 171 -6.98 15.87 -3.61
C ILE A 171 -8.06 16.07 -4.70
N SER A 172 -7.72 16.65 -5.85
CA SER A 172 -8.67 16.84 -6.94
C SER A 172 -9.25 15.50 -7.44
N SER A 173 -8.41 14.50 -7.66
CA SER A 173 -8.84 13.14 -8.03
C SER A 173 -9.66 12.47 -6.93
N PHE A 174 -9.33 12.74 -5.66
CA PHE A 174 -10.09 12.25 -4.52
C PHE A 174 -11.48 12.90 -4.46
N ILE A 175 -11.61 14.22 -4.64
CA ILE A 175 -12.90 14.93 -4.64
C ILE A 175 -13.79 14.41 -5.76
N VAL A 176 -13.27 14.26 -6.99
CA VAL A 176 -14.03 13.72 -8.11
C VAL A 176 -14.44 12.27 -7.81
N GLY A 177 -13.53 11.44 -7.29
CA GLY A 177 -13.84 10.07 -6.86
C GLY A 177 -14.89 10.03 -5.74
N PHE A 178 -14.82 10.94 -4.79
CA PHE A 178 -15.78 11.06 -3.70
C PHE A 178 -17.19 11.37 -4.22
N ILE A 179 -17.31 12.28 -5.19
CA ILE A 179 -18.57 12.61 -5.87
C ILE A 179 -19.07 11.39 -6.67
N ILE A 180 -18.22 10.71 -7.44
CA ILE A 180 -18.58 9.50 -8.17
C ILE A 180 -19.09 8.43 -7.21
N GLY A 181 -18.39 8.22 -6.08
CA GLY A 181 -18.80 7.28 -5.05
C GLY A 181 -20.19 7.56 -4.49
N PHE A 182 -20.53 8.84 -4.28
CA PHE A 182 -21.84 9.27 -3.85
C PHE A 182 -22.93 8.89 -4.86
N TYR A 183 -22.72 9.20 -6.14
CA TYR A 183 -23.67 8.83 -7.20
C TYR A 183 -23.81 7.30 -7.33
N LEU A 184 -22.73 6.55 -7.23
CA LEU A 184 -22.78 5.09 -7.26
C LEU A 184 -23.57 4.50 -6.08
N LEU A 185 -23.52 5.12 -4.92
CA LEU A 185 -24.27 4.69 -3.75
C LEU A 185 -25.75 5.06 -3.81
N ILE A 186 -26.12 6.18 -4.44
CA ILE A 186 -27.52 6.53 -4.69
C ILE A 186 -28.18 5.49 -5.60
N SER A 187 -27.53 5.15 -6.72
CA SER A 187 -28.04 4.15 -7.65
C SER A 187 -27.78 2.74 -7.12
N ASN A 188 -28.69 2.16 -6.36
CA ASN A 188 -28.54 0.82 -5.76
C ASN A 188 -28.37 -0.32 -6.79
N THR A 189 -28.42 -0.02 -8.08
CA THR A 189 -28.57 -1.00 -9.18
C THR A 189 -27.26 -1.55 -9.74
N TRP A 190 -26.12 -0.92 -9.49
CA TRP A 190 -24.85 -1.30 -10.16
C TRP A 190 -24.23 -2.62 -9.66
N ILE A 191 -24.70 -3.20 -8.56
CA ILE A 191 -24.26 -4.50 -8.03
C ILE A 191 -25.42 -5.51 -7.92
N THR A 192 -26.57 -5.28 -8.54
CA THR A 192 -27.56 -6.34 -8.71
C THR A 192 -27.00 -7.34 -9.72
N ILE A 193 -26.37 -8.38 -9.20
CA ILE A 193 -25.92 -9.53 -9.99
C ILE A 193 -27.18 -10.18 -10.54
N ASN A 194 -27.44 -9.96 -11.81
CA ASN A 194 -28.59 -10.53 -12.49
C ASN A 194 -28.54 -12.06 -12.37
N THR A 195 -29.66 -12.69 -12.08
CA THR A 195 -29.80 -14.15 -11.86
C THR A 195 -29.39 -15.01 -13.07
N THR A 196 -29.06 -14.40 -14.20
CA THR A 196 -28.56 -15.01 -15.42
C THR A 196 -27.06 -15.38 -15.41
N ILE A 197 -26.32 -15.00 -14.37
CA ILE A 197 -24.87 -15.30 -14.30
C ILE A 197 -24.66 -16.77 -13.94
N LYS A 198 -23.75 -17.43 -14.67
CA LYS A 198 -23.33 -18.82 -14.39
C LYS A 198 -22.86 -18.95 -12.93
N LYS A 199 -23.24 -20.04 -12.26
CA LYS A 199 -22.92 -20.33 -10.85
C LYS A 199 -21.45 -20.10 -10.51
N ASP A 200 -20.52 -20.56 -11.35
CA ASP A 200 -19.07 -20.39 -11.13
C ASP A 200 -18.63 -18.92 -11.11
N THR A 201 -19.25 -18.08 -11.95
CA THR A 201 -18.94 -16.63 -11.98
C THR A 201 -19.54 -15.92 -10.76
N TYR A 202 -20.72 -16.36 -10.31
CA TYR A 202 -21.33 -15.87 -9.08
C TYR A 202 -20.42 -16.17 -7.85
N GLU A 203 -19.91 -17.41 -7.74
CA GLU A 203 -18.98 -17.82 -6.68
C GLU A 203 -17.71 -16.94 -6.69
N LEU A 204 -17.14 -16.69 -7.87
CA LEU A 204 -15.98 -15.80 -8.00
C LEU A 204 -16.25 -14.38 -7.45
N VAL A 205 -17.37 -13.77 -7.88
CA VAL A 205 -17.73 -12.42 -7.43
C VAL A 205 -17.95 -12.38 -5.92
N MET A 206 -18.60 -13.42 -5.37
CA MET A 206 -18.83 -13.53 -3.94
C MET A 206 -17.52 -13.70 -3.15
N ASN A 207 -16.58 -14.51 -3.66
CA ASN A 207 -15.26 -14.67 -3.06
C ASN A 207 -14.49 -13.35 -3.05
N ILE A 208 -14.47 -12.61 -4.16
CA ILE A 208 -13.83 -11.29 -4.24
C ILE A 208 -14.47 -10.33 -3.23
N ASN A 209 -15.79 -10.26 -3.17
CA ASN A 209 -16.49 -9.41 -2.21
C ASN A 209 -16.15 -9.77 -0.76
N ASN A 210 -16.05 -11.06 -0.44
CA ASN A 210 -15.66 -11.52 0.89
C ASN A 210 -14.20 -11.18 1.22
N ILE A 211 -13.28 -11.30 0.26
CA ILE A 211 -11.87 -10.89 0.42
C ILE A 211 -11.80 -9.40 0.78
N LEU A 212 -12.44 -8.56 -0.03
CA LEU A 212 -12.46 -7.11 0.17
C LEU A 212 -13.09 -6.76 1.53
N ARG A 213 -14.24 -7.34 1.85
CA ARG A 213 -14.98 -7.09 3.10
C ARG A 213 -14.19 -7.49 4.33
N ASN A 214 -13.57 -8.68 4.32
CA ASN A 214 -12.78 -9.17 5.46
C ASN A 214 -11.52 -8.32 5.65
N TYR A 215 -10.87 -7.92 4.55
CA TYR A 215 -9.71 -7.05 4.61
C TYR A 215 -10.04 -5.69 5.23
N VAL A 216 -11.07 -5.02 4.72
CA VAL A 216 -11.45 -3.69 5.24
C VAL A 216 -11.86 -3.75 6.70
N LYS A 217 -12.70 -4.73 7.08
CA LYS A 217 -13.06 -4.93 8.49
C LYS A 217 -11.83 -5.18 9.37
N GLY A 218 -10.93 -6.04 8.90
CA GLY A 218 -9.70 -6.36 9.62
C GLY A 218 -8.80 -5.13 9.76
N THR A 219 -8.58 -4.38 8.70
CA THR A 219 -7.73 -3.18 8.70
C THR A 219 -8.32 -2.10 9.60
N LEU A 220 -9.63 -1.83 9.53
CA LEU A 220 -10.27 -0.84 10.40
C LEU A 220 -10.19 -1.25 11.87
N LEU A 221 -10.39 -2.52 12.18
CA LEU A 221 -10.29 -3.03 13.56
C LEU A 221 -8.84 -2.95 14.06
N SER A 222 -7.86 -3.36 13.27
CA SER A 222 -6.43 -3.23 13.59
C SER A 222 -6.06 -1.76 13.85
N SER A 223 -6.45 -0.86 12.93
CA SER A 223 -6.21 0.57 13.06
C SER A 223 -6.83 1.17 14.33
N PHE A 224 -8.04 0.75 14.69
CA PHE A 224 -8.69 1.17 15.91
C PHE A 224 -7.97 0.69 17.17
N ILE A 225 -7.49 -0.56 17.15
CA ILE A 225 -6.70 -1.10 18.26
C ILE A 225 -5.36 -0.36 18.40
N VAL A 226 -4.67 -0.10 17.27
CA VAL A 226 -3.43 0.69 17.26
C VAL A 226 -3.67 2.10 17.79
N PHE A 227 -4.77 2.74 17.42
CA PHE A 227 -5.17 4.04 17.97
C PHE A 227 -5.27 3.99 19.50
N ILE A 228 -6.01 3.02 20.06
CA ILE A 228 -6.20 2.89 21.49
C ILE A 228 -4.86 2.59 22.19
N LEU A 229 -4.12 1.59 21.72
CA LEU A 229 -2.84 1.19 22.33
C LEU A 229 -1.83 2.33 22.32
N SER A 230 -1.67 3.01 21.19
CA SER A 230 -0.76 4.15 21.07
C SER A 230 -1.18 5.29 22.00
N THR A 231 -2.48 5.61 22.06
CA THR A 231 -3.00 6.65 22.95
C THR A 231 -2.71 6.33 24.42
N ILE A 232 -2.97 5.11 24.86
CA ILE A 232 -2.72 4.67 26.25
C ILE A 232 -1.23 4.75 26.57
N ILE A 233 -0.38 4.23 25.71
CA ILE A 233 1.07 4.24 25.91
C ILE A 233 1.60 5.68 25.94
N PHE A 234 1.21 6.53 24.99
CA PHE A 234 1.63 7.94 24.97
C PHE A 234 1.16 8.70 26.20
N TYR A 235 -0.03 8.40 26.70
CA TYR A 235 -0.53 8.99 27.94
C TYR A 235 0.29 8.56 29.16
N ILE A 236 0.59 7.26 29.29
CA ILE A 236 1.38 6.71 30.41
C ILE A 236 2.79 7.31 30.46
N ILE A 237 3.44 7.49 29.31
CA ILE A 237 4.79 8.07 29.25
C ILE A 237 4.79 9.61 29.34
N GLY A 238 3.63 10.26 29.43
CA GLY A 238 3.51 11.71 29.56
C GLY A 238 3.80 12.48 28.28
N LEU A 239 3.50 11.89 27.10
CA LEU A 239 3.59 12.60 25.84
C LEU A 239 2.40 13.54 25.68
N ASP A 240 2.66 14.84 25.48
CA ASP A 240 1.61 15.82 25.23
C ASP A 240 0.78 15.45 24.01
N SER A 241 -0.53 15.69 24.09
CA SER A 241 -1.46 15.36 23.01
C SER A 241 -1.48 13.87 22.62
N ALA A 242 -1.33 12.98 23.61
CA ALA A 242 -1.33 11.52 23.41
C ALA A 242 -2.50 11.02 22.54
N LEU A 243 -3.71 11.55 22.76
CA LEU A 243 -4.89 11.20 21.96
C LEU A 243 -4.72 11.56 20.47
N LEU A 244 -4.16 12.75 20.18
CA LEU A 244 -3.92 13.19 18.81
C LEU A 244 -2.90 12.28 18.11
N PHE A 245 -1.78 11.99 18.76
CA PHE A 245 -0.74 11.14 18.19
C PHE A 245 -1.18 9.68 18.06
N GLY A 246 -1.94 9.17 19.02
CA GLY A 246 -2.57 7.85 18.90
C GLY A 246 -3.54 7.77 17.73
N PHE A 247 -4.37 8.81 17.52
CA PHE A 247 -5.28 8.92 16.39
C PHE A 247 -4.54 8.93 15.05
N ILE A 248 -3.42 9.64 14.97
CA ILE A 248 -2.56 9.66 13.80
C ILE A 248 -1.98 8.27 13.52
N CYS A 249 -1.44 7.59 14.55
CA CYS A 249 -0.94 6.22 14.42
C CYS A 249 -2.04 5.27 13.92
N GLY A 250 -3.26 5.39 14.44
CA GLY A 250 -4.40 4.59 14.02
C GLY A 250 -4.82 4.85 12.57
N ILE A 251 -4.99 6.12 12.17
CA ILE A 251 -5.39 6.46 10.79
C ILE A 251 -4.35 6.04 9.77
N THR A 252 -3.09 6.32 10.04
CA THR A 252 -2.02 5.96 9.09
C THR A 252 -1.85 4.46 8.97
N ASN A 253 -2.17 3.68 10.01
CA ASN A 253 -2.12 2.22 10.01
C ASN A 253 -3.06 1.56 8.99
N ILE A 254 -4.02 2.31 8.42
CA ILE A 254 -4.86 1.85 7.30
C ILE A 254 -3.98 1.55 6.06
N ILE A 255 -2.84 2.22 5.90
CA ILE A 255 -1.90 1.98 4.79
C ILE A 255 -0.93 0.87 5.22
N PRO A 256 -0.96 -0.31 4.59
CA PRO A 256 -0.10 -1.42 4.98
C PRO A 256 1.38 -1.05 4.86
N PHE A 257 2.20 -1.55 5.77
CA PHE A 257 3.66 -1.39 5.83
C PHE A 257 4.16 0.05 6.02
N ILE A 258 3.69 1.01 5.27
CA ILE A 258 4.16 2.41 5.30
C ILE A 258 3.47 3.21 6.40
N GLY A 259 2.19 2.93 6.64
CA GLY A 259 1.36 3.66 7.62
C GLY A 259 1.94 3.74 9.03
N PRO A 260 2.40 2.61 9.60
CA PRO A 260 3.05 2.60 10.92
C PRO A 260 4.24 3.56 11.04
N TYR A 261 5.09 3.64 10.01
CA TYR A 261 6.25 4.54 10.01
C TYR A 261 5.84 6.01 9.88
N ILE A 262 4.82 6.31 9.05
CA ILE A 262 4.28 7.67 8.93
C ILE A 262 3.67 8.11 10.26
N GLY A 263 2.84 7.26 10.87
CA GLY A 263 2.18 7.57 12.14
C GLY A 263 3.14 7.74 13.30
N ALA A 264 4.19 6.90 13.34
CA ALA A 264 5.22 6.94 14.36
C ALA A 264 6.14 8.16 14.25
N SER A 265 6.35 8.68 13.03
CA SER A 265 7.35 9.73 12.79
C SER A 265 7.10 10.97 13.65
N ILE A 266 5.85 11.42 13.75
CA ILE A 266 5.53 12.67 14.44
C ILE A 266 5.69 12.59 15.95
N PRO A 267 5.09 11.62 16.66
CA PRO A 267 5.28 11.51 18.10
C PRO A 267 6.75 11.28 18.49
N VAL A 268 7.52 10.57 17.66
CA VAL A 268 8.96 10.42 17.84
C VAL A 268 9.69 11.76 17.71
N LEU A 269 9.41 12.52 16.64
CA LEU A 269 9.99 13.84 16.42
C LEU A 269 9.70 14.77 17.60
N VAL A 270 8.43 14.85 18.03
CA VAL A 270 8.01 15.67 19.18
C VAL A 270 8.71 15.25 20.48
N ALA A 271 8.87 13.95 20.70
CA ALA A 271 9.58 13.47 21.88
C ALA A 271 11.05 13.85 21.89
N PHE A 272 11.72 13.80 20.74
CA PHE A 272 13.13 14.22 20.60
C PHE A 272 13.31 15.73 20.77
N THR A 273 12.31 16.56 20.46
CA THR A 273 12.39 18.01 20.73
C THR A 273 12.43 18.33 22.23
N LYS A 274 11.86 17.45 23.07
CA LYS A 274 11.93 17.60 24.54
C LYS A 274 13.27 17.21 25.11
N ASN A 275 13.70 15.98 24.88
CA ASN A 275 15.06 15.52 25.17
C ASN A 275 15.31 14.16 24.46
N THR A 276 16.60 13.82 24.28
CA THR A 276 17.03 12.59 23.61
C THR A 276 16.54 11.33 24.29
N THR A 277 16.60 11.27 25.63
CA THR A 277 16.15 10.09 26.40
C THR A 277 14.67 9.85 26.21
N PHE A 278 13.86 10.91 26.27
CA PHE A 278 12.41 10.82 26.05
C PHE A 278 12.08 10.38 24.61
N GLY A 279 12.81 10.89 23.62
CA GLY A 279 12.70 10.45 22.22
C GLY A 279 12.97 8.96 22.04
N ILE A 280 14.03 8.43 22.69
CA ILE A 280 14.36 7.01 22.68
C ILE A 280 13.24 6.19 23.34
N ILE A 281 12.71 6.60 24.48
CA ILE A 281 11.62 5.92 25.18
C ILE A 281 10.39 5.83 24.27
N VAL A 282 9.96 6.95 23.66
CA VAL A 282 8.81 6.98 22.76
C VAL A 282 9.03 6.06 21.55
N THR A 283 10.23 6.06 20.99
CA THR A 283 10.60 5.18 19.86
C THR A 283 10.47 3.72 20.23
N ILE A 284 10.99 3.32 21.40
CA ILE A 284 10.89 1.94 21.91
C ILE A 284 9.43 1.56 22.14
N MET A 285 8.63 2.45 22.72
CA MET A 285 7.22 2.18 23.00
C MET A 285 6.40 2.01 21.71
N ILE A 286 6.65 2.83 20.70
CA ILE A 286 6.04 2.65 19.39
C ILE A 286 6.46 1.32 18.76
N PHE A 287 7.73 0.95 18.87
CA PHE A 287 8.22 -0.34 18.38
C PHE A 287 7.49 -1.51 19.06
N ILE A 288 7.23 -1.41 20.36
CA ILE A 288 6.42 -2.41 21.09
C ILE A 288 4.99 -2.47 20.55
N VAL A 289 4.32 -1.33 20.35
CA VAL A 289 2.98 -1.29 19.74
C VAL A 289 2.96 -1.97 18.39
N GLN A 290 3.93 -1.64 17.52
CA GLN A 290 4.03 -2.20 16.17
C GLN A 290 4.34 -3.71 16.20
N THR A 291 5.13 -4.16 17.17
CA THR A 291 5.42 -5.58 17.36
C THR A 291 4.17 -6.35 17.81
N ILE A 292 3.38 -5.79 18.72
CA ILE A 292 2.09 -6.35 19.15
C ILE A 292 1.11 -6.38 17.96
N GLU A 293 1.03 -5.29 17.21
CA GLU A 293 0.17 -5.20 16.04
C GLU A 293 0.52 -6.25 14.99
N GLY A 294 1.78 -6.32 14.56
CA GLY A 294 2.22 -7.22 13.49
C GLY A 294 2.21 -8.70 13.86
N ASN A 295 2.57 -9.04 15.11
CA ASN A 295 2.72 -10.45 15.52
C ASN A 295 1.51 -11.04 16.22
N ILE A 296 0.63 -10.21 16.81
CA ILE A 296 -0.53 -10.67 17.57
C ILE A 296 -1.83 -10.23 16.91
N ILE A 297 -2.02 -8.93 16.70
CA ILE A 297 -3.29 -8.37 16.24
C ILE A 297 -3.57 -8.76 14.78
N GLN A 298 -2.61 -8.56 13.89
CA GLN A 298 -2.77 -8.88 12.47
C GLN A 298 -3.07 -10.36 12.22
N PRO A 299 -2.33 -11.35 12.77
CA PRO A 299 -2.66 -12.76 12.58
C PRO A 299 -4.05 -13.14 13.07
N ILE A 300 -4.50 -12.59 14.22
CA ILE A 300 -5.83 -12.85 14.76
C ILE A 300 -6.92 -12.29 13.85
N ILE A 301 -6.77 -11.05 13.42
CA ILE A 301 -7.79 -10.33 12.65
C ILE A 301 -7.82 -10.82 11.19
N MET A 302 -6.64 -11.03 10.58
CA MET A 302 -6.50 -11.37 9.17
C MET A 302 -6.47 -12.87 8.87
N SER A 303 -6.69 -13.72 9.86
CA SER A 303 -6.63 -15.20 9.73
C SER A 303 -7.51 -15.76 8.61
N LYS A 304 -8.64 -15.09 8.32
CA LYS A 304 -9.61 -15.46 7.25
C LYS A 304 -9.33 -14.76 5.91
N SER A 305 -8.29 -13.92 5.83
CA SER A 305 -7.94 -13.20 4.60
C SER A 305 -7.02 -14.04 3.71
N VAL A 306 -7.01 -13.74 2.41
CA VAL A 306 -6.18 -14.48 1.45
C VAL A 306 -4.71 -14.30 1.78
N LYS A 307 -4.00 -15.42 1.97
CA LYS A 307 -2.56 -15.42 2.22
C LYS A 307 -1.82 -14.93 0.96
N ILE A 308 -1.23 -13.75 1.05
CA ILE A 308 -0.39 -13.16 0.02
C ILE A 308 1.03 -13.10 0.56
N HIS A 309 1.99 -13.39 -0.32
CA HIS A 309 3.41 -13.26 0.06
C HIS A 309 3.76 -11.79 0.34
N PRO A 310 4.52 -11.46 1.40
CA PRO A 310 4.86 -10.08 1.75
C PRO A 310 5.45 -9.26 0.60
N VAL A 311 6.35 -9.85 -0.18
CA VAL A 311 6.96 -9.20 -1.35
C VAL A 311 5.89 -8.80 -2.38
N THR A 312 4.90 -9.66 -2.64
CA THR A 312 3.79 -9.34 -3.56
C THR A 312 2.95 -8.19 -3.04
N SER A 313 2.73 -8.13 -1.73
CA SER A 313 2.00 -7.03 -1.09
C SER A 313 2.75 -5.70 -1.23
N ILE A 314 4.08 -5.69 -1.03
CA ILE A 314 4.91 -4.48 -1.18
C ILE A 314 4.91 -4.00 -2.64
N ILE A 315 5.12 -4.92 -3.59
CA ILE A 315 5.09 -4.58 -5.03
C ILE A 315 3.72 -4.02 -5.42
N SER A 316 2.63 -4.65 -4.96
CA SER A 316 1.28 -4.15 -5.24
C SER A 316 1.04 -2.75 -4.67
N LEU A 317 1.55 -2.48 -3.46
CA LEU A 317 1.46 -1.17 -2.83
C LEU A 317 2.19 -0.09 -3.65
N LEU A 318 3.37 -0.38 -4.19
CA LEU A 318 4.11 0.54 -5.06
C LEU A 318 3.35 0.78 -6.37
N ILE A 319 2.84 -0.29 -7.02
CA ILE A 319 2.12 -0.18 -8.29
C ILE A 319 0.81 0.60 -8.10
N PHE A 320 -0.06 0.15 -7.19
CA PHE A 320 -1.35 0.81 -6.98
C PHE A 320 -1.19 2.20 -6.38
N GLY A 321 -0.16 2.42 -5.54
CA GLY A 321 0.20 3.73 -5.03
C GLY A 321 0.60 4.71 -6.14
N TYR A 322 1.36 4.26 -7.13
CA TYR A 322 1.75 5.07 -8.28
C TYR A 322 0.55 5.51 -9.14
N PHE A 323 -0.42 4.59 -9.39
CA PHE A 323 -1.55 4.89 -10.26
C PHE A 323 -2.71 5.58 -9.53
N PHE A 324 -2.98 5.22 -8.29
CA PHE A 324 -4.19 5.61 -7.55
C PHE A 324 -3.90 6.36 -6.24
N GLY A 325 -2.63 6.70 -5.98
CA GLY A 325 -2.21 7.42 -4.79
C GLY A 325 -2.47 6.66 -3.48
N ILE A 326 -2.76 7.39 -2.41
CA ILE A 326 -2.96 6.83 -1.06
C ILE A 326 -4.07 5.77 -1.03
N LEU A 327 -5.18 6.01 -1.73
CA LEU A 327 -6.27 5.02 -1.81
C LEU A 327 -5.83 3.75 -2.54
N GLY A 328 -4.99 3.88 -3.58
CA GLY A 328 -4.35 2.74 -4.22
C GLY A 328 -3.50 1.92 -3.25
N MET A 329 -2.74 2.58 -2.37
CA MET A 329 -1.95 1.92 -1.33
C MET A 329 -2.84 1.19 -0.32
N VAL A 330 -3.90 1.82 0.15
CA VAL A 330 -4.86 1.22 1.10
C VAL A 330 -5.48 -0.06 0.54
N PHE A 331 -5.86 -0.04 -0.73
CA PHE A 331 -6.53 -1.17 -1.38
C PHE A 331 -5.58 -2.12 -2.12
N ALA A 332 -4.27 -1.88 -2.12
CA ALA A 332 -3.29 -2.68 -2.86
C ALA A 332 -3.37 -4.18 -2.52
N VAL A 333 -3.40 -4.50 -1.23
CA VAL A 333 -3.44 -5.90 -0.75
C VAL A 333 -4.72 -6.62 -1.15
N PRO A 334 -5.93 -6.10 -0.92
CA PRO A 334 -7.15 -6.77 -1.34
C PRO A 334 -7.33 -6.80 -2.85
N LEU A 335 -6.82 -5.82 -3.60
CA LEU A 335 -6.85 -5.85 -5.06
C LEU A 335 -5.98 -6.97 -5.63
N ILE A 336 -4.75 -7.13 -5.15
CA ILE A 336 -3.89 -8.23 -5.60
C ILE A 336 -4.43 -9.59 -5.16
N ALA A 337 -5.10 -9.66 -3.99
CA ALA A 337 -5.80 -10.86 -3.54
C ALA A 337 -6.94 -11.24 -4.48
N SER A 338 -7.72 -10.26 -4.91
CA SER A 338 -8.81 -10.44 -5.87
C SER A 338 -8.29 -10.85 -7.25
N LEU A 339 -7.19 -10.28 -7.72
CA LEU A 339 -6.54 -10.69 -8.97
C LEU A 339 -6.03 -12.13 -8.90
N LYS A 340 -5.50 -12.54 -7.77
CA LYS A 340 -5.07 -13.93 -7.53
C LYS A 340 -6.25 -14.91 -7.60
N GLU A 341 -7.41 -14.54 -7.05
CA GLU A 341 -8.64 -15.35 -7.12
C GLU A 341 -9.15 -15.47 -8.56
N ILE A 342 -9.14 -14.37 -9.31
CA ILE A 342 -9.49 -14.36 -10.74
C ILE A 342 -8.55 -15.29 -11.51
N TYR A 343 -7.26 -15.23 -11.27
CA TYR A 343 -6.28 -16.10 -11.91
C TYR A 343 -6.55 -17.57 -11.64
N TYR A 344 -6.82 -17.97 -10.40
CA TYR A 344 -7.16 -19.35 -10.06
C TYR A 344 -8.47 -19.81 -10.71
N TYR A 345 -9.46 -18.95 -10.78
CA TYR A 345 -10.72 -19.23 -11.49
C TYR A 345 -10.47 -19.52 -12.98
N LEU A 346 -9.69 -18.68 -13.64
CA LEU A 346 -9.35 -18.86 -15.06
C LEU A 346 -8.55 -20.15 -15.30
N LEU A 347 -7.60 -20.48 -14.42
CA LEU A 347 -6.84 -21.74 -14.49
C LEU A 347 -7.75 -22.97 -14.34
N LYS A 348 -8.69 -22.93 -13.38
CA LYS A 348 -9.66 -24.01 -13.17
C LYS A 348 -10.52 -24.23 -14.41
N LYS A 349 -11.00 -23.12 -14.98
CA LYS A 349 -11.82 -23.16 -16.22
C LYS A 349 -11.04 -23.73 -17.41
N TYR A 350 -9.77 -23.31 -17.58
CA TYR A 350 -8.90 -23.82 -18.64
C TYR A 350 -8.62 -25.33 -18.48
N LYS A 351 -8.30 -25.81 -17.26
CA LYS A 351 -8.08 -27.23 -17.00
C LYS A 351 -9.33 -28.07 -17.28
N ASN A 352 -10.51 -27.60 -16.90
CA ASN A 352 -11.77 -28.28 -17.18
C ASN A 352 -12.07 -28.34 -18.69
N TYR A 353 -11.82 -27.24 -19.43
CA TYR A 353 -11.94 -27.20 -20.88
C TYR A 353 -11.04 -28.25 -21.55
N LYS A 354 -9.75 -28.29 -21.18
CA LYS A 354 -8.78 -29.26 -21.72
C LYS A 354 -9.18 -30.71 -21.42
N ARG A 355 -9.72 -30.97 -20.23
CA ARG A 355 -10.19 -32.33 -19.86
C ARG A 355 -11.41 -32.79 -20.65
N ASN A 356 -12.27 -31.86 -21.08
CA ASN A 356 -13.45 -32.12 -21.90
C ASN A 356 -13.10 -32.33 -23.39
N LEU A 357 -11.95 -31.84 -23.86
CA LEU A 357 -11.46 -32.06 -25.23
C LEU A 357 -10.76 -33.42 -25.39
N ILE A 358 -10.35 -34.04 -24.31
CA ILE A 358 -9.62 -35.34 -24.29
C ILE A 358 -10.61 -36.52 -24.06
N LYS A 359 -11.85 -36.24 -23.70
CA LYS A 359 -12.97 -37.20 -23.68
C LYS A 359 -13.72 -37.20 -25.00
#